data_4dcc75d452b887fe5cfa320734ee05a2
#
_entry.id   4dcc75d452b887fe5cfa320734ee05a2
#
_cell.length_a   1.000
_cell.length_b   1.000
_cell.length_c   1.000
_cell.angle_alpha   90.00
_cell.angle_beta   90.00
_cell.angle_gamma   90.00
#
_symmetry.space_group_name_H-M   'P 1'
#
loop_
_entity.id
_entity.type
_entity.pdbx_description
1 polymer ?
#
loop_
_entity_poly.entity_id
_entity_poly.type
_entity_poly.pdbx_seq_one_letter_code
_entity_poly.pdbx_strand_id
1 'polypeptide(L)'
;MIELQSLTRRYGRTTAVDDLTLTVRPGHVTGFLGPNGAGKSTTLRMIIGLTAPTSGTVTVDGVRFADRPRGLRHAGALLDAGDVHGGRSAVAHLSALARSNGIARARVDEVLREVGLAAVARRRIGGFSLGMRQRLGIAAALLGDPPVLLFDEPFNGLDPEGVRWVRDLFRRLAAEGRTVFVSSHLMSEMQNCVDRLVVIGRGRLIAEQGLAEFAARSARADVTVRTPDPATLSAVLTAEGAHVRPDDAGALVVTGLTAARIGDLALAHRVGLHELTARTASLEEAFMALTADSVEYLAGEGTR
;
A
#
# COMPACT_ATOMS: atom_id res chain seq x y z
N MET A 1 -12.55 1.32 -13.51
CA MET A 1 -11.43 0.40 -13.81
C MET A 1 -10.22 1.20 -14.30
N ILE A 2 -8.99 0.80 -13.92
CA ILE A 2 -7.75 1.41 -14.43
C ILE A 2 -6.97 0.31 -15.16
N GLU A 3 -6.46 0.59 -16.36
CA GLU A 3 -5.70 -0.36 -17.17
C GLU A 3 -4.38 0.27 -17.60
N LEU A 4 -3.28 -0.40 -17.29
CA LEU A 4 -1.93 -0.06 -17.72
C LEU A 4 -1.42 -1.15 -18.65
N GLN A 5 -0.86 -0.78 -19.81
CA GLN A 5 -0.31 -1.72 -20.78
C GLN A 5 1.10 -1.25 -21.17
N SER A 6 2.09 -2.05 -20.79
CA SER A 6 3.52 -1.80 -21.04
C SER A 6 3.96 -0.37 -20.72
N LEU A 7 3.43 0.17 -19.63
CA LEU A 7 3.60 1.57 -19.26
C LEU A 7 5.03 1.84 -18.83
N THR A 8 5.69 2.78 -19.52
CA THR A 8 7.08 3.15 -19.23
C THR A 8 7.22 4.66 -19.10
N ARG A 9 7.99 5.10 -18.10
CA ARG A 9 8.38 6.50 -17.93
C ARG A 9 9.87 6.63 -17.65
N ARG A 10 10.54 7.43 -18.48
CA ARG A 10 11.96 7.78 -18.34
C ARG A 10 12.13 9.27 -18.09
N TYR A 11 13.06 9.61 -17.20
CA TYR A 11 13.54 10.98 -16.95
C TYR A 11 15.04 11.01 -17.24
N GLY A 12 15.40 11.48 -18.42
CA GLY A 12 16.78 11.41 -18.89
C GLY A 12 17.28 9.96 -18.94
N ARG A 13 18.27 9.63 -18.12
CA ARG A 13 18.84 8.28 -18.02
C ARG A 13 18.11 7.38 -17.00
N THR A 14 17.27 7.93 -16.15
CA THR A 14 16.58 7.18 -15.10
C THR A 14 15.23 6.69 -15.61
N THR A 15 15.00 5.38 -15.53
CA THR A 15 13.70 4.78 -15.80
C THR A 15 12.94 4.66 -14.48
N ALA A 16 11.91 5.48 -14.31
CA ALA A 16 11.10 5.53 -13.09
C ALA A 16 9.98 4.47 -13.09
N VAL A 17 9.46 4.13 -14.26
CA VAL A 17 8.50 3.03 -14.48
C VAL A 17 8.92 2.31 -15.74
N ASP A 18 8.96 0.98 -15.72
CA ASP A 18 9.51 0.15 -16.75
C ASP A 18 8.59 -1.04 -17.07
N ASP A 19 7.94 -0.98 -18.24
CA ASP A 19 7.05 -2.02 -18.77
C ASP A 19 5.96 -2.50 -17.80
N LEU A 20 5.33 -1.56 -17.09
CA LEU A 20 4.33 -1.88 -16.07
C LEU A 20 2.98 -2.20 -16.73
N THR A 21 2.53 -3.44 -16.57
CA THR A 21 1.21 -3.91 -17.03
C THR A 21 0.42 -4.41 -15.84
N LEU A 22 -0.75 -3.82 -15.59
CA LEU A 22 -1.66 -4.23 -14.52
C LEU A 22 -3.07 -3.69 -14.76
N THR A 23 -4.07 -4.28 -14.08
CA THR A 23 -5.46 -3.85 -14.10
C THR A 23 -5.99 -3.67 -12.68
N VAL A 24 -6.45 -2.45 -12.35
CA VAL A 24 -7.13 -2.16 -11.08
C VAL A 24 -8.63 -2.23 -11.28
N ARG A 25 -9.27 -3.20 -10.65
CA ARG A 25 -10.69 -3.51 -10.84
C ARG A 25 -11.59 -2.75 -9.86
N PRO A 26 -12.84 -2.43 -10.25
CA PRO A 26 -13.83 -1.87 -9.34
C PRO A 26 -14.25 -2.87 -8.26
N GLY A 27 -14.86 -2.36 -7.19
CA GLY A 27 -15.37 -3.17 -6.08
C GLY A 27 -14.31 -3.65 -5.08
N HIS A 28 -13.06 -3.22 -5.25
CA HIS A 28 -11.94 -3.63 -4.40
C HIS A 28 -11.08 -2.43 -4.01
N VAL A 29 -10.49 -2.52 -2.83
CA VAL A 29 -9.36 -1.68 -2.45
C VAL A 29 -8.08 -2.38 -2.89
N THR A 30 -7.37 -1.80 -3.86
CA THR A 30 -6.08 -2.33 -4.34
C THR A 30 -4.94 -1.52 -3.75
N GLY A 31 -4.08 -2.17 -2.98
CA GLY A 31 -2.85 -1.59 -2.45
C GLY A 31 -1.72 -1.63 -3.47
N PHE A 32 -1.05 -0.50 -3.68
CA PHE A 32 0.09 -0.34 -4.56
C PHE A 32 1.36 -0.12 -3.72
N LEU A 33 2.08 -1.20 -3.45
CA LEU A 33 3.19 -1.23 -2.53
C LEU A 33 4.53 -1.24 -3.23
N GLY A 34 5.51 -0.65 -2.58
CA GLY A 34 6.90 -0.66 -3.04
C GLY A 34 7.74 0.29 -2.20
N PRO A 35 9.06 0.11 -2.16
CA PRO A 35 9.96 1.03 -1.46
C PRO A 35 9.89 2.45 -2.05
N ASN A 36 10.51 3.39 -1.35
CA ASN A 36 10.67 4.75 -1.89
C ASN A 36 11.50 4.69 -3.16
N GLY A 37 11.13 5.47 -4.18
CA GLY A 37 11.76 5.42 -5.49
C GLY A 37 11.24 4.31 -6.43
N ALA A 38 10.39 3.40 -5.98
CA ALA A 38 9.88 2.29 -6.80
C ALA A 38 8.99 2.69 -7.99
N GLY A 39 8.61 3.98 -8.12
CA GLY A 39 7.79 4.48 -9.24
C GLY A 39 6.31 4.67 -8.92
N LYS A 40 5.87 4.50 -7.66
CA LYS A 40 4.46 4.61 -7.26
C LYS A 40 3.82 5.94 -7.66
N SER A 41 4.33 7.05 -7.15
CA SER A 41 3.77 8.39 -7.43
C SER A 41 3.86 8.75 -8.92
N THR A 42 4.91 8.31 -9.63
CA THR A 42 5.04 8.50 -11.08
C THR A 42 3.92 7.78 -11.82
N THR A 43 3.63 6.54 -11.43
CA THR A 43 2.52 5.76 -11.99
C THR A 43 1.18 6.44 -11.76
N LEU A 44 0.89 6.86 -10.51
CA LEU A 44 -0.36 7.56 -10.19
C LEU A 44 -0.52 8.86 -10.99
N ARG A 45 0.56 9.64 -11.18
CA ARG A 45 0.56 10.84 -12.00
C ARG A 45 0.30 10.55 -13.48
N MET A 46 0.79 9.42 -14.00
CA MET A 46 0.49 9.00 -15.38
C MET A 46 -0.98 8.61 -15.55
N ILE A 47 -1.57 7.92 -14.58
CA ILE A 47 -2.99 7.52 -14.62
C ILE A 47 -3.90 8.73 -14.78
N ILE A 48 -3.64 9.83 -14.06
CA ILE A 48 -4.45 11.06 -14.14
C ILE A 48 -3.90 12.09 -15.12
N GLY A 49 -2.98 11.70 -16.01
CA GLY A 49 -2.50 12.53 -17.11
C GLY A 49 -1.61 13.73 -16.72
N LEU A 50 -1.13 13.80 -15.47
CA LEU A 50 -0.18 14.84 -15.03
C LEU A 50 1.25 14.62 -15.58
N THR A 51 1.52 13.39 -15.99
CA THR A 51 2.80 13.00 -16.61
C THR A 51 2.49 12.12 -17.81
N ALA A 52 2.99 12.46 -18.98
CA ALA A 52 2.85 11.63 -20.16
C ALA A 52 3.77 10.39 -20.05
N PRO A 53 3.35 9.18 -20.40
CA PRO A 53 4.25 8.03 -20.51
C PRO A 53 5.28 8.25 -21.63
N THR A 54 6.44 7.62 -21.52
CA THR A 54 7.43 7.54 -22.60
C THR A 54 6.98 6.52 -23.66
N SER A 55 6.39 5.42 -23.21
CA SER A 55 5.76 4.39 -24.06
C SER A 55 4.68 3.65 -23.28
N GLY A 56 3.88 2.86 -23.97
CA GLY A 56 2.73 2.15 -23.39
C GLY A 56 1.52 3.06 -23.26
N THR A 57 0.46 2.53 -22.67
CA THR A 57 -0.82 3.22 -22.52
C THR A 57 -1.37 3.08 -21.10
N VAL A 58 -2.18 4.07 -20.70
CA VAL A 58 -2.96 4.02 -19.47
C VAL A 58 -4.35 4.60 -19.72
N THR A 59 -5.38 3.89 -19.27
CA THR A 59 -6.77 4.28 -19.39
C THR A 59 -7.49 4.21 -18.04
N VAL A 60 -8.50 5.06 -17.91
CA VAL A 60 -9.50 5.05 -16.84
C VAL A 60 -10.86 4.79 -17.50
N ASP A 61 -11.48 3.66 -17.18
CA ASP A 61 -12.69 3.18 -17.85
C ASP A 61 -12.58 3.26 -19.39
N GLY A 62 -11.48 2.69 -19.91
CA GLY A 62 -11.20 2.56 -21.35
C GLY A 62 -10.78 3.84 -22.07
N VAL A 63 -10.72 5.01 -21.40
CA VAL A 63 -10.37 6.30 -22.01
C VAL A 63 -9.18 6.91 -21.29
N ARG A 64 -8.25 7.54 -22.04
CA ARG A 64 -7.15 8.29 -21.44
C ARG A 64 -7.71 9.43 -20.60
N PHE A 65 -7.24 9.57 -19.36
CA PHE A 65 -7.78 10.60 -18.47
C PHE A 65 -7.59 12.03 -19.01
N ALA A 66 -6.49 12.30 -19.70
CA ALA A 66 -6.22 13.60 -20.33
C ALA A 66 -7.26 14.01 -21.38
N ASP A 67 -7.96 13.05 -21.97
CA ASP A 67 -8.98 13.29 -23.01
C ASP A 67 -10.38 13.49 -22.40
N ARG A 68 -10.53 13.43 -21.07
CA ARG A 68 -11.81 13.55 -20.38
C ARG A 68 -12.09 14.99 -19.94
N PRO A 69 -13.21 15.59 -20.36
CA PRO A 69 -13.64 16.87 -19.81
C PRO A 69 -14.11 16.67 -18.35
N ARG A 70 -13.93 17.69 -17.51
CA ARG A 70 -14.38 17.68 -16.11
C ARG A 70 -13.85 16.47 -15.32
N GLY A 71 -12.53 16.31 -15.35
CA GLY A 71 -11.79 15.14 -14.85
C GLY A 71 -12.23 14.62 -13.48
N LEU A 72 -12.60 15.49 -12.53
CA LEU A 72 -13.05 15.08 -11.19
C LEU A 72 -14.32 14.23 -11.17
N ARG A 73 -15.09 14.18 -12.25
CA ARG A 73 -16.26 13.29 -12.38
C ARG A 73 -15.87 11.87 -12.80
N HIS A 74 -14.64 11.67 -13.26
CA HIS A 74 -14.14 10.38 -13.76
C HIS A 74 -13.11 9.75 -12.84
N ALA A 75 -12.20 10.57 -12.27
CA ALA A 75 -11.27 10.13 -11.24
C ALA A 75 -11.00 11.24 -10.25
N GLY A 76 -10.92 10.89 -8.97
CA GLY A 76 -10.44 11.73 -7.89
C GLY A 76 -9.06 11.27 -7.43
N ALA A 77 -8.17 12.20 -7.14
CA ALA A 77 -6.83 11.86 -6.70
C ALA A 77 -6.36 12.74 -5.54
N LEU A 78 -5.68 12.12 -4.59
CA LEU A 78 -4.81 12.76 -3.61
C LEU A 78 -3.39 12.28 -3.90
N LEU A 79 -2.53 13.14 -4.42
CA LEU A 79 -1.14 12.80 -4.73
C LEU A 79 -0.15 13.44 -3.76
N ASP A 80 -0.46 14.64 -3.26
CA ASP A 80 0.32 15.33 -2.26
C ASP A 80 -0.60 16.26 -1.45
N ALA A 81 -0.68 16.04 -0.15
CA ALA A 81 -1.47 16.88 0.76
C ALA A 81 -0.87 18.29 0.94
N GLY A 82 0.39 18.47 0.59
CA GLY A 82 1.07 19.76 0.62
C GLY A 82 0.81 20.64 -0.59
N ASP A 83 0.32 20.07 -1.70
CA ASP A 83 0.16 20.74 -3.00
C ASP A 83 -1.11 21.60 -3.06
N VAL A 84 -1.32 22.43 -2.03
CA VAL A 84 -2.44 23.36 -1.88
C VAL A 84 -1.97 24.75 -1.51
N HIS A 85 -2.60 25.78 -2.08
CA HIS A 85 -2.25 27.15 -1.77
C HIS A 85 -2.66 27.57 -0.35
N GLY A 86 -1.70 27.71 0.56
CA GLY A 86 -1.93 27.97 1.98
C GLY A 86 -2.74 29.26 2.31
N GLY A 87 -2.75 30.24 1.42
CA GLY A 87 -3.52 31.47 1.58
C GLY A 87 -5.04 31.31 1.35
N ARG A 88 -5.50 30.22 0.73
CA ARG A 88 -6.92 29.95 0.49
C ARG A 88 -7.54 29.27 1.72
N SER A 89 -8.84 29.45 1.91
CA SER A 89 -9.59 28.61 2.84
C SER A 89 -9.97 27.27 2.18
N ALA A 90 -10.25 26.24 3.00
CA ALA A 90 -10.65 24.93 2.51
C ALA A 90 -11.90 25.02 1.62
N VAL A 91 -12.91 25.79 2.05
CA VAL A 91 -14.13 26.01 1.26
C VAL A 91 -13.84 26.74 -0.06
N ALA A 92 -12.93 27.72 -0.08
CA ALA A 92 -12.56 28.45 -1.31
C ALA A 92 -11.80 27.54 -2.29
N HIS A 93 -10.90 26.70 -1.76
CA HIS A 93 -10.15 25.71 -2.56
C HIS A 93 -11.12 24.73 -3.24
N LEU A 94 -11.97 24.04 -2.48
CA LEU A 94 -12.92 23.07 -3.03
C LEU A 94 -13.97 23.74 -3.95
N SER A 95 -14.39 24.97 -3.67
CA SER A 95 -15.32 25.71 -4.53
C SER A 95 -14.70 26.08 -5.88
N ALA A 96 -13.39 26.31 -5.94
CA ALA A 96 -12.70 26.54 -7.21
C ALA A 96 -12.67 25.26 -8.04
N LEU A 97 -12.32 24.12 -7.43
CA LEU A 97 -12.34 22.80 -8.07
C LEU A 97 -13.76 22.40 -8.53
N ALA A 98 -14.77 22.65 -7.72
CA ALA A 98 -16.16 22.37 -8.05
C ALA A 98 -16.61 23.17 -9.29
N ARG A 99 -16.30 24.46 -9.35
CA ARG A 99 -16.65 25.33 -10.48
C ARG A 99 -15.99 24.88 -11.77
N SER A 100 -14.70 24.57 -11.74
CA SER A 100 -13.96 24.12 -12.95
C SER A 100 -14.47 22.78 -13.49
N ASN A 101 -15.12 21.96 -12.66
CA ASN A 101 -15.67 20.67 -13.04
C ASN A 101 -17.21 20.63 -13.17
N GLY A 102 -17.89 21.78 -13.07
CA GLY A 102 -19.34 21.89 -13.14
C GLY A 102 -20.05 21.11 -12.03
N ILE A 103 -19.47 21.09 -10.83
CA ILE A 103 -20.01 20.43 -9.63
C ILE A 103 -20.81 21.44 -8.81
N ALA A 104 -21.98 21.02 -8.30
CA ALA A 104 -22.85 21.88 -7.49
C ALA A 104 -22.14 22.34 -6.20
N ARG A 105 -22.39 23.60 -5.80
CA ARG A 105 -21.79 24.20 -4.58
C ARG A 105 -22.14 23.39 -3.32
N ALA A 106 -23.34 22.81 -3.24
CA ALA A 106 -23.77 22.01 -2.10
C ALA A 106 -22.82 20.83 -1.84
N ARG A 107 -22.25 20.22 -2.88
CA ARG A 107 -21.30 19.09 -2.75
C ARG A 107 -20.05 19.47 -1.96
N VAL A 108 -19.62 20.73 -2.01
CA VAL A 108 -18.48 21.21 -1.22
C VAL A 108 -18.75 21.08 0.28
N ASP A 109 -19.95 21.45 0.72
CA ASP A 109 -20.31 21.38 2.13
C ASP A 109 -20.53 19.92 2.59
N GLU A 110 -20.97 19.04 1.68
CA GLU A 110 -21.11 17.61 1.92
C GLU A 110 -19.73 16.96 2.15
N VAL A 111 -18.78 17.13 1.23
CA VAL A 111 -17.46 16.51 1.38
C VAL A 111 -16.68 17.08 2.57
N LEU A 112 -16.84 18.38 2.90
CA LEU A 112 -16.24 18.96 4.10
C LEU A 112 -16.79 18.34 5.39
N ARG A 113 -18.09 18.02 5.44
CA ARG A 113 -18.68 17.29 6.57
C ARG A 113 -18.17 15.85 6.62
N GLU A 114 -18.13 15.19 5.48
CA GLU A 114 -17.67 13.79 5.35
C GLU A 114 -16.24 13.60 5.89
N VAL A 115 -15.33 14.53 5.60
CA VAL A 115 -13.94 14.46 6.08
C VAL A 115 -13.72 15.13 7.44
N GLY A 116 -14.77 15.63 8.11
CA GLY A 116 -14.68 16.26 9.44
C GLY A 116 -14.05 17.65 9.46
N LEU A 117 -14.05 18.38 8.33
CA LEU A 117 -13.47 19.73 8.24
C LEU A 117 -14.49 20.87 8.23
N ALA A 118 -15.79 20.58 8.41
CA ALA A 118 -16.86 21.57 8.31
C ALA A 118 -16.66 22.76 9.27
N ALA A 119 -16.30 22.52 10.52
CA ALA A 119 -16.09 23.56 11.53
C ALA A 119 -14.92 24.52 11.21
N VAL A 120 -13.95 24.07 10.44
CA VAL A 120 -12.74 24.81 10.08
C VAL A 120 -12.69 25.20 8.61
N ALA A 121 -13.76 24.98 7.85
CA ALA A 121 -13.82 25.16 6.40
C ALA A 121 -13.42 26.56 5.90
N ARG A 122 -13.66 27.59 6.72
CA ARG A 122 -13.32 28.99 6.42
C ARG A 122 -11.90 29.40 6.83
N ARG A 123 -11.18 28.56 7.60
CA ARG A 123 -9.80 28.83 8.00
C ARG A 123 -8.87 28.67 6.81
N ARG A 124 -7.76 29.45 6.80
CA ARG A 124 -6.71 29.34 5.79
C ARG A 124 -6.00 27.99 5.93
N ILE A 125 -5.73 27.34 4.79
CA ILE A 125 -5.07 26.01 4.71
C ILE A 125 -3.64 26.07 5.27
N GLY A 126 -2.95 27.21 5.19
CA GLY A 126 -1.62 27.38 5.76
C GLY A 126 -1.54 27.06 7.26
N GLY A 127 -2.65 27.24 8.00
CA GLY A 127 -2.74 26.90 9.41
C GLY A 127 -3.27 25.48 9.69
N PHE A 128 -3.41 24.61 8.69
CA PHE A 128 -3.85 23.23 8.87
C PHE A 128 -2.68 22.33 9.27
N SER A 129 -2.94 21.38 10.19
CA SER A 129 -2.03 20.27 10.44
C SER A 129 -1.87 19.41 9.18
N LEU A 130 -0.86 18.53 9.15
CA LEU A 130 -0.68 17.57 8.05
C LEU A 130 -1.92 16.70 7.88
N GLY A 131 -2.47 16.15 8.97
CA GLY A 131 -3.69 15.34 8.92
C GLY A 131 -4.92 16.12 8.41
N MET A 132 -5.05 17.41 8.74
CA MET A 132 -6.11 18.24 8.18
C MET A 132 -5.94 18.48 6.67
N ARG A 133 -4.71 18.64 6.20
CA ARG A 133 -4.41 18.75 4.76
C ARG A 133 -4.70 17.44 4.04
N GLN A 134 -4.36 16.30 4.65
CA GLN A 134 -4.68 14.97 4.14
C GLN A 134 -6.20 14.79 3.96
N ARG A 135 -6.97 15.12 5.00
CA ARG A 135 -8.45 15.11 4.94
C ARG A 135 -9.00 16.05 3.86
N LEU A 136 -8.38 17.23 3.66
CA LEU A 136 -8.77 18.15 2.60
C LEU A 136 -8.47 17.58 1.20
N GLY A 137 -7.34 16.91 1.02
CA GLY A 137 -7.00 16.23 -0.22
C GLY A 137 -7.97 15.09 -0.54
N ILE A 138 -8.36 14.31 0.48
CA ILE A 138 -9.42 13.29 0.35
C ILE A 138 -10.76 13.95 -0.06
N ALA A 139 -11.13 15.08 0.56
CA ALA A 139 -12.34 15.83 0.19
C ALA A 139 -12.30 16.29 -1.28
N ALA A 140 -11.13 16.74 -1.76
CA ALA A 140 -10.95 17.12 -3.17
C ALA A 140 -11.11 15.91 -4.11
N ALA A 141 -10.57 14.74 -3.73
CA ALA A 141 -10.73 13.51 -4.48
C ALA A 141 -12.20 13.04 -4.55
N LEU A 142 -12.96 13.19 -3.46
CA LEU A 142 -14.38 12.81 -3.39
C LEU A 142 -15.34 13.83 -4.02
N LEU A 143 -14.86 15.05 -4.34
CA LEU A 143 -15.71 16.18 -4.72
C LEU A 143 -16.58 15.91 -5.93
N GLY A 144 -16.03 15.25 -6.96
CA GLY A 144 -16.72 14.91 -8.22
C GLY A 144 -17.58 13.66 -8.16
N ASP A 145 -17.61 12.99 -7.02
CA ASP A 145 -18.25 11.67 -6.85
C ASP A 145 -17.78 10.63 -7.89
N PRO A 146 -16.45 10.50 -8.11
CA PRO A 146 -15.93 9.71 -9.22
C PRO A 146 -16.00 8.21 -8.97
N PRO A 147 -16.10 7.38 -10.02
CA PRO A 147 -16.01 5.93 -9.91
C PRO A 147 -14.60 5.40 -9.63
N VAL A 148 -13.56 6.22 -9.85
CA VAL A 148 -12.15 5.86 -9.66
C VAL A 148 -11.48 6.83 -8.69
N LEU A 149 -10.78 6.29 -7.72
CA LEU A 149 -10.13 7.04 -6.65
C LEU A 149 -8.69 6.57 -6.47
N LEU A 150 -7.76 7.52 -6.47
CA LEU A 150 -6.32 7.29 -6.32
C LEU A 150 -5.81 8.06 -5.09
N PHE A 151 -5.07 7.36 -4.24
CA PHE A 151 -4.52 7.94 -3.02
C PHE A 151 -3.04 7.59 -2.91
N ASP A 152 -2.17 8.60 -2.91
CA ASP A 152 -0.73 8.45 -2.71
C ASP A 152 -0.41 8.70 -1.23
N GLU A 153 0.05 7.66 -0.53
CA GLU A 153 0.42 7.69 0.88
C GLU A 153 -0.64 8.38 1.79
N PRO A 154 -1.94 7.97 1.73
CA PRO A 154 -3.03 8.71 2.37
C PRO A 154 -3.02 8.66 3.90
N PHE A 155 -2.26 7.77 4.50
CA PHE A 155 -2.18 7.60 5.96
C PHE A 155 -1.16 8.54 6.62
N ASN A 156 -0.28 9.16 5.83
CA ASN A 156 0.78 10.02 6.34
C ASN A 156 0.23 11.20 7.17
N GLY A 157 0.73 11.34 8.40
CA GLY A 157 0.37 12.44 9.29
C GLY A 157 -1.02 12.37 9.91
N LEU A 158 -1.71 11.24 9.76
CA LEU A 158 -2.95 10.96 10.47
C LEU A 158 -2.65 10.33 11.84
N ASP A 159 -3.49 10.66 12.81
CA ASP A 159 -3.54 9.96 14.08
C ASP A 159 -4.24 8.58 13.94
N PRO A 160 -4.18 7.71 14.95
CA PRO A 160 -4.79 6.37 14.87
C PRO A 160 -6.30 6.39 14.56
N GLU A 161 -7.02 7.43 14.99
CA GLU A 161 -8.44 7.59 14.66
C GLU A 161 -8.63 7.96 13.19
N GLY A 162 -7.80 8.88 12.68
CA GLY A 162 -7.78 9.25 11.27
C GLY A 162 -7.45 8.09 10.35
N VAL A 163 -6.49 7.24 10.74
CA VAL A 163 -6.15 6.02 9.98
C VAL A 163 -7.35 5.08 9.91
N ARG A 164 -8.03 4.83 11.04
CA ARG A 164 -9.25 3.99 11.06
C ARG A 164 -10.33 4.57 10.15
N TRP A 165 -10.60 5.87 10.27
CA TRP A 165 -11.59 6.55 9.44
C TRP A 165 -11.29 6.41 7.94
N VAL A 166 -10.03 6.60 7.50
CA VAL A 166 -9.63 6.44 6.08
C VAL A 166 -9.83 4.99 5.61
N ARG A 167 -9.47 4.00 6.43
CA ARG A 167 -9.69 2.58 6.11
C ARG A 167 -11.16 2.26 5.89
N ASP A 168 -12.02 2.74 6.80
CA ASP A 168 -13.47 2.53 6.71
C ASP A 168 -14.05 3.25 5.48
N LEU A 169 -13.56 4.44 5.17
CA LEU A 169 -13.90 5.18 3.96
C LEU A 169 -13.57 4.35 2.71
N PHE A 170 -12.35 3.81 2.59
CA PHE A 170 -11.93 3.04 1.42
C PHE A 170 -12.76 1.78 1.23
N ARG A 171 -13.02 1.04 2.31
CA ARG A 171 -13.89 -0.15 2.27
C ARG A 171 -15.31 0.18 1.82
N ARG A 172 -15.88 1.27 2.34
CA ARG A 172 -17.21 1.74 1.94
C ARG A 172 -17.24 2.09 0.44
N LEU A 173 -16.26 2.86 -0.04
CA LEU A 173 -16.17 3.25 -1.46
C LEU A 173 -16.02 2.03 -2.38
N ALA A 174 -15.23 1.05 -2.00
CA ALA A 174 -15.11 -0.22 -2.73
C ALA A 174 -16.43 -1.01 -2.71
N ALA A 175 -17.09 -1.10 -1.55
CA ALA A 175 -18.41 -1.77 -1.44
C ALA A 175 -19.50 -1.09 -2.29
N GLU A 176 -19.39 0.22 -2.55
CA GLU A 176 -20.21 0.97 -3.52
C GLU A 176 -19.89 0.63 -5.00
N GLY A 177 -18.92 -0.26 -5.24
CA GLY A 177 -18.48 -0.66 -6.59
C GLY A 177 -17.44 0.27 -7.21
N ARG A 178 -16.85 1.22 -6.46
CA ARG A 178 -15.79 2.11 -6.97
C ARG A 178 -14.44 1.39 -7.06
N THR A 179 -13.57 1.89 -7.91
CA THR A 179 -12.17 1.50 -7.97
C THR A 179 -11.37 2.35 -6.97
N VAL A 180 -10.77 1.72 -5.97
CA VAL A 180 -9.94 2.40 -4.96
C VAL A 180 -8.50 1.90 -5.08
N PHE A 181 -7.58 2.79 -5.45
CA PHE A 181 -6.16 2.48 -5.65
C PHE A 181 -5.32 3.32 -4.70
N VAL A 182 -4.61 2.64 -3.79
CA VAL A 182 -3.93 3.28 -2.65
C VAL A 182 -2.47 2.89 -2.66
N SER A 183 -1.56 3.87 -2.73
CA SER A 183 -0.14 3.60 -2.56
C SER A 183 0.28 3.63 -1.10
N SER A 184 1.25 2.80 -0.74
CA SER A 184 2.02 2.90 0.50
C SER A 184 3.39 2.22 0.35
N HIS A 185 4.30 2.58 1.23
CA HIS A 185 5.57 1.87 1.41
C HIS A 185 5.53 0.95 2.64
N LEU A 186 4.43 0.96 3.44
CA LEU A 186 4.26 0.17 4.67
C LEU A 186 3.17 -0.89 4.50
N MET A 187 3.55 -2.15 4.68
CA MET A 187 2.62 -3.27 4.63
C MET A 187 1.60 -3.21 5.78
N SER A 188 2.02 -2.77 6.97
CA SER A 188 1.17 -2.61 8.16
C SER A 188 0.00 -1.65 7.97
N GLU A 189 0.12 -0.67 7.08
CA GLU A 189 -0.99 0.21 6.71
C GLU A 189 -2.03 -0.50 5.85
N MET A 190 -1.56 -1.37 4.93
CA MET A 190 -2.36 -2.01 3.90
C MET A 190 -3.09 -3.25 4.39
N GLN A 191 -2.46 -4.08 5.25
CA GLN A 191 -3.00 -5.38 5.69
C GLN A 191 -4.43 -5.36 6.24
N ASN A 192 -4.89 -4.19 6.70
CA ASN A 192 -6.22 -4.03 7.29
C ASN A 192 -7.22 -3.27 6.42
N CYS A 193 -6.88 -2.93 5.17
CA CYS A 193 -7.80 -2.16 4.33
C CYS A 193 -7.86 -2.57 2.86
N VAL A 194 -6.91 -3.39 2.39
CA VAL A 194 -6.86 -3.79 0.98
C VAL A 194 -7.34 -5.22 0.77
N ASP A 195 -7.92 -5.47 -0.39
CA ASP A 195 -8.34 -6.80 -0.83
C ASP A 195 -7.28 -7.45 -1.73
N ARG A 196 -6.59 -6.61 -2.50
CA ARG A 196 -5.56 -7.01 -3.47
C ARG A 196 -4.29 -6.20 -3.28
N LEU A 197 -3.16 -6.83 -3.57
CA LEU A 197 -1.84 -6.23 -3.52
C LEU A 197 -1.21 -6.21 -4.92
N VAL A 198 -0.65 -5.08 -5.28
CA VAL A 198 0.27 -4.89 -6.39
C VAL A 198 1.59 -4.41 -5.81
N VAL A 199 2.63 -5.20 -5.93
CA VAL A 199 3.97 -4.88 -5.41
C VAL A 199 4.86 -4.50 -6.57
N ILE A 200 5.52 -3.34 -6.48
CA ILE A 200 6.49 -2.88 -7.47
C ILE A 200 7.86 -2.61 -6.84
N GLY A 201 8.89 -2.77 -7.66
CA GLY A 201 10.26 -2.41 -7.33
C GLY A 201 11.03 -1.97 -8.56
N ARG A 202 11.82 -0.91 -8.45
CA ARG A 202 12.60 -0.31 -9.57
C ARG A 202 11.75 -0.09 -10.84
N GLY A 203 10.50 0.34 -10.65
CA GLY A 203 9.57 0.65 -11.75
C GLY A 203 8.87 -0.56 -12.37
N ARG A 204 9.13 -1.78 -11.92
CA ARG A 204 8.60 -3.04 -12.47
C ARG A 204 7.63 -3.72 -11.52
N LEU A 205 6.69 -4.48 -12.07
CA LEU A 205 5.79 -5.34 -11.30
C LEU A 205 6.58 -6.52 -10.71
N ILE A 206 6.49 -6.70 -9.39
CA ILE A 206 7.06 -7.84 -8.69
C ILE A 206 5.99 -8.91 -8.43
N ALA A 207 4.82 -8.49 -7.93
CA ALA A 207 3.72 -9.40 -7.62
C ALA A 207 2.36 -8.69 -7.75
N GLU A 208 1.34 -9.43 -8.19
CA GLU A 208 -0.07 -9.05 -8.15
C GLU A 208 -0.88 -10.23 -7.62
N GLN A 209 -1.55 -10.08 -6.46
CA GLN A 209 -2.29 -11.18 -5.82
C GLN A 209 -3.31 -10.66 -4.80
N GLY A 210 -4.22 -11.52 -4.36
CA GLY A 210 -5.11 -11.25 -3.23
C GLY A 210 -4.33 -11.16 -1.92
N LEU A 211 -4.77 -10.28 -0.98
CA LEU A 211 -4.14 -10.17 0.34
C LEU A 211 -4.20 -11.51 1.11
N ALA A 212 -5.34 -12.23 1.04
CA ALA A 212 -5.49 -13.53 1.69
C ALA A 212 -4.53 -14.57 1.11
N GLU A 213 -4.30 -14.56 -0.21
CA GLU A 213 -3.34 -15.44 -0.87
C GLU A 213 -1.89 -15.11 -0.46
N PHE A 214 -1.58 -13.82 -0.42
CA PHE A 214 -0.28 -13.34 0.08
C PHE A 214 -0.04 -13.79 1.52
N ALA A 215 -1.04 -13.62 2.39
CA ALA A 215 -0.99 -14.05 3.79
C ALA A 215 -0.79 -15.55 3.93
N ALA A 216 -1.52 -16.36 3.14
CA ALA A 216 -1.42 -17.82 3.17
C ALA A 216 -0.04 -18.31 2.70
N ARG A 217 0.57 -17.67 1.70
CA ARG A 217 1.93 -17.99 1.23
C ARG A 217 3.01 -17.57 2.24
N SER A 218 2.78 -16.47 2.94
CA SER A 218 3.67 -15.95 3.99
C SER A 218 3.53 -16.71 5.30
N ALA A 219 2.41 -17.42 5.49
CA ALA A 219 2.12 -18.24 6.67
C ALA A 219 2.88 -19.58 6.70
N ARG A 220 4.07 -19.68 6.08
CA ARG A 220 5.01 -20.73 6.45
C ARG A 220 5.41 -20.47 7.89
N ALA A 221 4.75 -21.19 8.79
CA ALA A 221 5.00 -21.10 10.21
C ALA A 221 6.41 -21.64 10.48
N ASP A 222 7.38 -20.75 10.62
CA ASP A 222 8.64 -21.08 11.26
C ASP A 222 8.34 -21.31 12.75
N VAL A 223 8.85 -22.38 13.33
CA VAL A 223 8.73 -22.62 14.76
C VAL A 223 10.09 -22.35 15.41
N THR A 224 10.11 -21.37 16.31
CA THR A 224 11.29 -21.11 17.13
C THR A 224 11.31 -22.06 18.30
N VAL A 225 12.40 -22.78 18.45
CA VAL A 225 12.58 -23.79 19.51
C VAL A 225 13.86 -23.49 20.30
N ARG A 226 13.76 -23.32 21.62
CA ARG A 226 14.90 -23.32 22.53
C ARG A 226 14.95 -24.63 23.30
N THR A 227 16.10 -25.26 23.27
CA THR A 227 16.33 -26.55 23.92
C THR A 227 17.74 -26.58 24.51
N PRO A 228 17.98 -27.32 25.63
CA PRO A 228 19.31 -27.54 26.14
C PRO A 228 20.15 -28.48 25.27
N ASP A 229 19.51 -29.24 24.35
CA ASP A 229 20.20 -30.16 23.44
C ASP A 229 19.78 -29.88 21.98
N PRO A 230 20.30 -28.80 21.36
CA PRO A 230 19.96 -28.40 20.01
C PRO A 230 20.47 -29.41 18.94
N ALA A 231 21.56 -30.12 19.20
CA ALA A 231 22.13 -31.06 18.25
C ALA A 231 21.21 -32.29 18.06
N THR A 232 20.79 -32.90 19.17
CA THR A 232 19.87 -34.06 19.13
C THR A 232 18.54 -33.65 18.52
N LEU A 233 17.96 -32.52 18.93
CA LEU A 233 16.67 -32.09 18.39
C LEU A 233 16.75 -31.77 16.91
N SER A 234 17.79 -31.08 16.45
CA SER A 234 18.00 -30.77 15.04
C SER A 234 18.09 -32.04 14.18
N ALA A 235 18.82 -33.06 14.64
CA ALA A 235 18.93 -34.35 13.93
C ALA A 235 17.57 -35.05 13.79
N VAL A 236 16.79 -35.09 14.89
CA VAL A 236 15.44 -35.69 14.92
C VAL A 236 14.50 -34.96 13.95
N LEU A 237 14.45 -33.63 14.01
CA LEU A 237 13.56 -32.83 13.16
C LEU A 237 13.94 -32.90 11.68
N THR A 238 15.25 -32.96 11.38
CA THR A 238 15.73 -33.12 9.99
C THR A 238 15.40 -34.51 9.43
N ALA A 239 15.46 -35.56 10.24
CA ALA A 239 15.06 -36.90 9.85
C ALA A 239 13.56 -36.99 9.51
N GLU A 240 12.72 -36.16 10.13
CA GLU A 240 11.28 -36.01 9.83
C GLU A 240 10.99 -35.07 8.65
N GLY A 241 12.03 -34.60 7.93
CA GLY A 241 11.90 -33.76 6.74
C GLY A 241 11.79 -32.26 7.00
N ALA A 242 12.06 -31.79 8.23
CA ALA A 242 12.10 -30.38 8.52
C ALA A 242 13.42 -29.73 8.08
N HIS A 243 13.34 -28.43 7.72
CA HIS A 243 14.53 -27.61 7.58
C HIS A 243 14.78 -26.91 8.93
N VAL A 244 15.97 -27.16 9.50
CA VAL A 244 16.37 -26.59 10.80
C VAL A 244 17.59 -25.70 10.59
N ARG A 245 17.53 -24.48 11.10
CA ARG A 245 18.65 -23.53 11.09
C ARG A 245 18.77 -22.87 12.48
N PRO A 246 19.97 -22.59 12.96
CA PRO A 246 20.14 -21.76 14.17
C PRO A 246 19.81 -20.30 13.87
N ASP A 247 19.28 -19.58 14.85
CA ASP A 247 19.21 -18.12 14.84
C ASP A 247 20.44 -17.49 15.54
N ASP A 248 20.56 -16.15 15.45
CA ASP A 248 21.67 -15.41 16.07
C ASP A 248 21.68 -15.50 17.60
N ALA A 249 20.59 -15.92 18.23
CA ALA A 249 20.42 -16.07 19.67
C ALA A 249 20.57 -17.54 20.14
N GLY A 250 20.96 -18.46 19.21
CA GLY A 250 21.17 -19.88 19.50
C GLY A 250 19.89 -20.72 19.61
N ALA A 251 18.73 -20.18 19.22
CA ALA A 251 17.53 -20.97 19.09
C ALA A 251 17.48 -21.68 17.70
N LEU A 252 16.73 -22.76 17.61
CA LEU A 252 16.48 -23.43 16.33
C LEU A 252 15.24 -22.83 15.68
N VAL A 253 15.35 -22.45 14.42
CA VAL A 253 14.21 -22.07 13.56
C VAL A 253 13.90 -23.26 12.68
N VAL A 254 12.70 -23.81 12.85
CA VAL A 254 12.25 -25.04 12.19
C VAL A 254 11.14 -24.72 11.21
N THR A 255 11.32 -25.10 9.95
CA THR A 255 10.33 -24.96 8.87
C THR A 255 9.90 -26.33 8.40
N GLY A 256 8.62 -26.50 8.10
CA GLY A 256 8.04 -27.75 7.56
C GLY A 256 7.34 -28.64 8.57
N LEU A 257 7.45 -28.35 9.87
CA LEU A 257 6.70 -29.04 10.93
C LEU A 257 5.89 -28.05 11.79
N THR A 258 4.74 -28.52 12.31
CA THR A 258 3.96 -27.73 13.27
C THR A 258 4.58 -27.77 14.67
N ALA A 259 4.32 -26.76 15.50
CA ALA A 259 4.79 -26.73 16.89
C ALA A 259 4.30 -27.96 17.67
N ALA A 260 3.06 -28.42 17.44
CA ALA A 260 2.55 -29.64 18.07
C ALA A 260 3.40 -30.87 17.71
N ARG A 261 3.69 -31.06 16.39
CA ARG A 261 4.52 -32.20 15.96
C ARG A 261 5.94 -32.13 16.50
N ILE A 262 6.53 -30.92 16.58
CA ILE A 262 7.86 -30.73 17.17
C ILE A 262 7.83 -31.10 18.68
N GLY A 263 6.77 -30.69 19.40
CA GLY A 263 6.59 -31.03 20.80
C GLY A 263 6.50 -32.54 21.02
N ASP A 264 5.73 -33.25 20.19
CA ASP A 264 5.59 -34.71 20.26
C ASP A 264 6.91 -35.43 19.99
N LEU A 265 7.69 -34.96 19.00
CA LEU A 265 9.00 -35.53 18.68
C LEU A 265 10.00 -35.29 19.81
N ALA A 266 10.03 -34.08 20.37
CA ALA A 266 10.89 -33.75 21.51
C ALA A 266 10.58 -34.66 22.72
N LEU A 267 9.29 -34.88 23.01
CA LEU A 267 8.85 -35.76 24.08
C LEU A 267 9.29 -37.22 23.80
N ALA A 268 9.06 -37.72 22.59
CA ALA A 268 9.42 -39.09 22.21
C ALA A 268 10.93 -39.38 22.36
N HIS A 269 11.75 -38.37 22.06
CA HIS A 269 13.21 -38.44 22.16
C HIS A 269 13.76 -37.93 23.49
N ARG A 270 12.89 -37.62 24.47
CA ARG A 270 13.24 -37.11 25.80
C ARG A 270 14.11 -35.83 25.77
N VAL A 271 13.89 -34.98 24.77
CA VAL A 271 14.56 -33.68 24.65
C VAL A 271 13.72 -32.62 25.35
N GLY A 272 14.30 -31.93 26.32
CA GLY A 272 13.62 -30.82 27.00
C GLY A 272 13.46 -29.61 26.08
N LEU A 273 12.34 -28.91 26.19
CA LEU A 273 12.09 -27.66 25.47
C LEU A 273 11.98 -26.52 26.49
N HIS A 274 12.71 -25.43 26.25
CA HIS A 274 12.60 -24.19 27.02
C HIS A 274 11.63 -23.20 26.37
N GLU A 275 11.50 -23.28 25.03
CA GLU A 275 10.58 -22.46 24.26
C GLU A 275 10.14 -23.25 23.02
N LEU A 276 8.86 -23.12 22.66
CA LEU A 276 8.27 -23.67 21.45
C LEU A 276 7.22 -22.68 20.95
N THR A 277 7.64 -21.76 20.07
CA THR A 277 6.80 -20.67 19.60
C THR A 277 6.62 -20.76 18.09
N ALA A 278 5.38 -20.94 17.64
CA ALA A 278 5.08 -20.81 16.21
C ALA A 278 5.17 -19.33 15.83
N ARG A 279 6.08 -18.99 14.92
CA ARG A 279 6.17 -17.67 14.27
C ARG A 279 5.50 -17.79 12.91
N THR A 280 4.40 -17.12 12.72
CA THR A 280 3.95 -16.77 11.38
C THR A 280 4.81 -15.62 10.91
N ALA A 281 5.50 -15.79 9.77
CA ALA A 281 6.19 -14.65 9.14
C ALA A 281 5.17 -13.52 8.99
N SER A 282 5.54 -12.33 9.45
CA SER A 282 4.65 -11.18 9.30
C SER A 282 4.49 -10.86 7.81
N LEU A 283 3.33 -10.32 7.41
CA LEU A 283 3.14 -9.84 6.03
C LEU A 283 4.22 -8.82 5.66
N GLU A 284 4.74 -8.11 6.64
CA GLU A 284 5.81 -7.14 6.48
C GLU A 284 7.16 -7.80 6.16
N GLU A 285 7.52 -8.90 6.86
CA GLU A 285 8.72 -9.69 6.55
C GLU A 285 8.65 -10.30 5.15
N ALA A 286 7.48 -10.83 4.76
CA ALA A 286 7.27 -11.35 3.41
C ALA A 286 7.37 -10.27 2.33
N PHE A 287 6.84 -9.08 2.60
CA PHE A 287 6.97 -7.93 1.70
C PHE A 287 8.43 -7.47 1.59
N MET A 288 9.14 -7.38 2.71
CA MET A 288 10.57 -7.03 2.74
C MET A 288 11.42 -8.05 1.95
N ALA A 289 11.14 -9.34 2.11
CA ALA A 289 11.81 -10.40 1.35
C ALA A 289 11.56 -10.28 -0.16
N LEU A 290 10.33 -9.97 -0.59
CA LEU A 290 9.99 -9.77 -2.00
C LEU A 290 10.65 -8.53 -2.62
N THR A 291 10.91 -7.50 -1.82
CA THR A 291 11.43 -6.22 -2.29
C THR A 291 12.92 -6.02 -2.01
N ALA A 292 13.60 -6.97 -1.37
CA ALA A 292 14.99 -6.87 -0.95
C ALA A 292 15.93 -6.42 -2.07
N ASP A 293 15.82 -7.02 -3.26
CA ASP A 293 16.64 -6.69 -4.43
C ASP A 293 16.26 -5.36 -5.11
N SER A 294 15.19 -4.71 -4.62
CA SER A 294 14.60 -3.51 -5.24
C SER A 294 14.81 -2.23 -4.43
N VAL A 295 15.51 -2.30 -3.30
CA VAL A 295 15.81 -1.14 -2.46
C VAL A 295 17.02 -0.38 -3.02
N GLU A 296 16.85 0.88 -3.44
CA GLU A 296 17.90 1.72 -4.03
C GLU A 296 18.95 2.23 -3.02
N TYR A 297 18.59 2.25 -1.73
CA TYR A 297 19.44 2.80 -0.66
C TYR A 297 19.69 1.75 0.42
N LEU A 298 20.50 0.73 0.13
CA LEU A 298 21.19 0.01 1.18
C LEU A 298 22.27 0.96 1.73
N ALA A 299 22.15 1.38 2.98
CA ALA A 299 23.19 2.11 3.68
C ALA A 299 24.43 1.20 3.76
N GLY A 300 25.43 1.45 2.91
CA GLY A 300 26.69 0.73 2.98
C GLY A 300 27.36 0.34 1.69
N GLU A 301 27.44 1.23 0.68
CA GLU A 301 28.56 1.21 -0.26
C GLU A 301 29.01 2.64 -0.53
N GLY A 302 29.76 3.17 0.46
CA GLY A 302 30.67 4.26 0.25
C GLY A 302 31.82 3.77 -0.63
N THR A 303 31.67 3.95 -1.92
CA THR A 303 32.80 3.76 -2.84
C THR A 303 33.69 5.00 -2.78
N ARG A 304 34.95 4.77 -2.47
CA ARG A 304 36.12 5.65 -2.53
C ARG A 304 36.27 6.34 -3.90
#